data_a856b778efd0638eaa360e9d560046be
#
_entry.id   a856b778efd0638eaa360e9d560046be
#
_cell.length_a   1.000
_cell.length_b   1.000
_cell.length_c   1.000
_cell.angle_alpha   90.00
_cell.angle_beta   90.00
_cell.angle_gamma   90.00
#
_symmetry.space_group_name_H-M   'P 1'
#
loop_
_entity.id
_entity.type
_entity.pdbx_description
1 polymer ?
#
loop_
_entity_poly.entity_id
_entity_poly.type
_entity_poly.pdbx_seq_one_letter_code
_entity_poly.pdbx_strand_id
1 'polypeptide(L)'
;LKAESIKAADAPRMLQDGRIDGFFYTVGHPNGNIKEATAGKRKTRIVSITDIEPLVKKFPYYSLTNIDMAQYPEATNANEKVTTVGMLATFVTSAKVPDDVVYAITKEVFENLDEFKKLHPALEGLTRETMLEGLTAPIHPGALKYYKEAGLMK
;
A
#
# COMPACT_ATOMS: atom_id res chain seq x y z
N LEU A 1 -12.07 -21.64 12.23
CA LEU A 1 -11.08 -21.29 11.22
C LEU A 1 -9.76 -22.01 11.52
N LYS A 2 -9.19 -22.66 10.52
CA LYS A 2 -7.82 -23.18 10.58
C LYS A 2 -6.93 -22.16 9.88
N ALA A 3 -6.03 -21.52 10.63
CA ALA A 3 -5.07 -20.57 10.10
C ALA A 3 -3.74 -21.27 9.81
N GLU A 4 -3.15 -20.98 8.66
CA GLU A 4 -1.84 -21.48 8.25
C GLU A 4 -0.96 -20.31 7.83
N SER A 5 0.33 -20.38 8.19
CA SER A 5 1.31 -19.41 7.73
C SER A 5 1.94 -19.92 6.44
N ILE A 6 1.66 -19.23 5.33
CA ILE A 6 2.16 -19.59 4.00
C ILE A 6 2.88 -18.39 3.36
N LYS A 7 3.77 -18.67 2.42
CA LYS A 7 4.41 -17.60 1.64
C LYS A 7 3.38 -16.94 0.72
N ALA A 8 3.42 -15.61 0.64
CA ALA A 8 2.49 -14.85 -0.19
C ALA A 8 2.49 -15.29 -1.67
N ALA A 9 3.65 -15.67 -2.21
CA ALA A 9 3.76 -16.17 -3.58
C ALA A 9 3.08 -17.52 -3.81
N ASP A 10 2.88 -18.33 -2.78
CA ASP A 10 2.24 -19.66 -2.90
C ASP A 10 0.71 -19.59 -2.70
N ALA A 11 0.24 -18.53 -2.03
CA ALA A 11 -1.17 -18.38 -1.66
C ALA A 11 -2.16 -18.42 -2.85
N PRO A 12 -1.91 -17.72 -3.98
CA PRO A 12 -2.81 -17.76 -5.13
C PRO A 12 -3.01 -19.18 -5.67
N ARG A 13 -1.92 -19.91 -5.83
CA ARG A 13 -1.95 -21.27 -6.32
C ARG A 13 -2.67 -22.20 -5.34
N MET A 14 -2.39 -22.10 -4.05
CA MET A 14 -3.06 -22.91 -3.03
C MET A 14 -4.57 -22.64 -2.98
N LEU A 15 -5.00 -21.39 -3.19
CA LEU A 15 -6.41 -21.03 -3.32
C LEU A 15 -7.03 -21.66 -4.56
N GLN A 16 -6.38 -21.56 -5.71
CA GLN A 16 -6.86 -22.14 -6.97
C GLN A 16 -6.93 -23.68 -6.93
N ASP A 17 -5.99 -24.33 -6.26
CA ASP A 17 -5.96 -25.78 -6.03
C ASP A 17 -6.97 -26.25 -4.97
N GLY A 18 -7.70 -25.35 -4.31
CA GLY A 18 -8.67 -25.68 -3.25
C GLY A 18 -8.03 -26.14 -1.94
N ARG A 19 -6.74 -25.88 -1.73
CA ARG A 19 -6.01 -26.24 -0.51
C ARG A 19 -6.27 -25.27 0.63
N ILE A 20 -6.63 -24.01 0.31
CA ILE A 20 -7.10 -22.99 1.24
C ILE A 20 -8.39 -22.36 0.70
N ASP A 21 -9.20 -21.79 1.59
CA ASP A 21 -10.45 -21.14 1.23
C ASP A 21 -10.31 -19.63 1.06
N GLY A 22 -9.25 -19.05 1.57
CA GLY A 22 -8.92 -17.63 1.46
C GLY A 22 -7.54 -17.33 2.02
N PHE A 23 -7.05 -16.14 1.76
CA PHE A 23 -5.80 -15.64 2.36
C PHE A 23 -5.88 -14.13 2.60
N PHE A 24 -5.12 -13.66 3.57
CA PHE A 24 -4.87 -12.25 3.79
C PHE A 24 -3.56 -11.84 3.14
N TYR A 25 -3.54 -10.67 2.52
CA TYR A 25 -2.33 -10.13 1.94
C TYR A 25 -2.30 -8.61 2.06
N THR A 26 -1.29 -8.09 2.75
CA THR A 26 -1.04 -6.65 2.84
C THR A 26 -0.07 -6.26 1.73
N VAL A 27 -0.55 -5.49 0.77
CA VAL A 27 0.20 -5.17 -0.45
C VAL A 27 -0.37 -3.91 -1.13
N GLY A 28 0.46 -3.22 -1.91
CA GLY A 28 0.00 -2.17 -2.82
C GLY A 28 -0.72 -2.74 -4.04
N HIS A 29 -1.74 -2.05 -4.52
CA HIS A 29 -2.51 -2.40 -5.71
C HIS A 29 -2.09 -1.57 -6.93
N PRO A 30 -2.11 -2.16 -8.15
CA PRO A 30 -2.40 -3.55 -8.49
C PRO A 30 -1.29 -4.53 -8.07
N ASN A 31 -1.66 -5.76 -7.76
CA ASN A 31 -0.71 -6.80 -7.36
C ASN A 31 -0.86 -8.08 -8.17
N GLY A 32 0.28 -8.67 -8.59
CA GLY A 32 0.32 -9.88 -9.43
C GLY A 32 -0.29 -11.11 -8.75
N ASN A 33 -0.03 -11.33 -7.46
CA ASN A 33 -0.58 -12.48 -6.73
C ASN A 33 -2.11 -12.38 -6.60
N ILE A 34 -2.65 -11.18 -6.41
CA ILE A 34 -4.10 -10.98 -6.39
C ILE A 34 -4.71 -11.22 -7.78
N LYS A 35 -4.06 -10.74 -8.84
CA LYS A 35 -4.48 -11.02 -10.23
C LYS A 35 -4.49 -12.51 -10.51
N GLU A 36 -3.42 -13.24 -10.15
CA GLU A 36 -3.34 -14.69 -10.30
C GLU A 36 -4.45 -15.40 -9.52
N ALA A 37 -4.71 -15.01 -8.27
CA ALA A 37 -5.76 -15.58 -7.44
C ALA A 37 -7.15 -15.39 -8.04
N THR A 38 -7.41 -14.28 -8.75
CA THR A 38 -8.73 -13.97 -9.32
C THR A 38 -8.92 -14.48 -10.75
N ALA A 39 -7.84 -14.65 -11.53
CA ALA A 39 -7.89 -15.05 -12.92
C ALA A 39 -7.95 -16.58 -13.16
N GLY A 40 -7.89 -17.39 -12.10
CA GLY A 40 -7.85 -18.85 -12.22
C GLY A 40 -9.20 -19.52 -12.51
N LYS A 41 -9.18 -20.86 -12.58
CA LYS A 41 -10.39 -21.66 -12.83
C LYS A 41 -11.37 -21.62 -11.66
N ARG A 42 -10.88 -21.67 -10.42
CA ARG A 42 -11.70 -21.49 -9.22
C ARG A 42 -12.14 -20.03 -9.14
N LYS A 43 -13.44 -19.81 -9.19
CA LYS A 43 -14.00 -18.46 -9.09
C LYS A 43 -13.80 -17.92 -7.69
N THR A 44 -13.16 -16.75 -7.60
CA THR A 44 -12.78 -16.10 -6.35
C THR A 44 -13.26 -14.65 -6.31
N ARG A 45 -13.36 -14.10 -5.13
CA ARG A 45 -13.73 -12.70 -4.90
C ARG A 45 -12.78 -12.03 -3.90
N ILE A 46 -12.68 -10.72 -3.96
CA ILE A 46 -12.03 -9.92 -2.93
C ILE A 46 -13.10 -9.53 -1.91
N VAL A 47 -12.88 -9.88 -0.64
CA VAL A 47 -13.86 -9.67 0.44
C VAL A 47 -13.64 -8.31 1.08
N SER A 48 -14.70 -7.52 1.23
CA SER A 48 -14.65 -6.29 2.00
C SER A 48 -14.36 -6.57 3.47
N ILE A 49 -13.52 -5.75 4.07
CA ILE A 49 -13.23 -5.74 5.50
C ILE A 49 -13.77 -4.43 6.04
N THR A 50 -14.80 -4.52 6.85
CA THR A 50 -15.50 -3.40 7.48
C THR A 50 -15.46 -3.54 9.01
N ASP A 51 -16.14 -2.65 9.73
CA ASP A 51 -16.25 -2.69 11.20
C ASP A 51 -14.88 -2.61 11.90
N ILE A 52 -13.97 -1.79 11.35
CA ILE A 52 -12.60 -1.63 11.84
C ILE A 52 -12.41 -0.45 12.81
N GLU A 53 -13.49 0.21 13.23
CA GLU A 53 -13.43 1.38 14.12
C GLU A 53 -12.67 1.09 15.43
N PRO A 54 -12.83 -0.08 16.09
CA PRO A 54 -12.03 -0.42 17.27
C PRO A 54 -10.53 -0.56 16.94
N LEU A 55 -10.21 -1.05 15.72
CA LEU A 55 -8.82 -1.21 15.26
C LEU A 55 -8.19 0.17 15.01
N VAL A 56 -8.88 1.05 14.29
CA VAL A 56 -8.41 2.42 14.00
C VAL A 56 -8.25 3.23 15.28
N LYS A 57 -9.19 3.10 16.24
CA LYS A 57 -9.07 3.76 17.53
C LYS A 57 -7.83 3.33 18.31
N LYS A 58 -7.47 2.06 18.23
CA LYS A 58 -6.28 1.51 18.91
C LYS A 58 -4.99 1.77 18.15
N PHE A 59 -5.06 1.76 16.84
CA PHE A 59 -3.92 1.88 15.93
C PHE A 59 -4.23 2.92 14.84
N PRO A 60 -3.96 4.22 15.08
CA PRO A 60 -4.36 5.32 14.20
C PRO A 60 -3.71 5.34 12.80
N TYR A 61 -2.72 4.46 12.58
CA TYR A 61 -2.10 4.30 11.27
C TYR A 61 -2.91 3.40 10.30
N TYR A 62 -3.97 2.74 10.80
CA TYR A 62 -4.94 2.08 9.93
C TYR A 62 -6.05 3.03 9.52
N SER A 63 -6.58 2.84 8.31
CA SER A 63 -7.74 3.55 7.78
C SER A 63 -8.59 2.64 6.91
N LEU A 64 -9.87 3.00 6.73
CA LEU A 64 -10.67 2.40 5.67
C LEU A 64 -10.20 2.96 4.32
N THR A 65 -10.00 2.07 3.37
CA THR A 65 -9.67 2.42 2.00
C THR A 65 -10.47 1.56 1.02
N ASN A 66 -10.43 1.87 -0.26
CA ASN A 66 -11.10 1.09 -1.29
C ASN A 66 -10.05 0.50 -2.24
N ILE A 67 -10.33 -0.72 -2.69
CA ILE A 67 -9.58 -1.35 -3.76
C ILE A 67 -10.24 -0.94 -5.08
N ASP A 68 -9.45 -0.43 -6.01
CA ASP A 68 -9.91 -0.20 -7.38
C ASP A 68 -10.08 -1.54 -8.08
N MET A 69 -11.32 -1.99 -8.18
CA MET A 69 -11.68 -3.30 -8.74
C MET A 69 -11.49 -3.37 -10.25
N ALA A 70 -11.35 -2.25 -10.97
CA ALA A 70 -10.97 -2.25 -12.39
C ALA A 70 -9.60 -2.92 -12.63
N GLN A 71 -8.75 -2.97 -11.61
CA GLN A 71 -7.45 -3.66 -11.63
C GLN A 71 -7.57 -5.19 -11.55
N TYR A 72 -8.77 -5.73 -11.20
CA TYR A 72 -9.04 -7.15 -11.01
C TYR A 72 -10.34 -7.59 -11.73
N PRO A 73 -10.38 -7.46 -13.07
CA PRO A 73 -11.59 -7.69 -13.85
C PRO A 73 -12.08 -9.14 -13.80
N GLU A 74 -11.21 -10.09 -13.46
CA GLU A 74 -11.54 -11.53 -13.38
C GLU A 74 -12.13 -11.94 -12.01
N ALA A 75 -12.11 -11.04 -11.01
CA ALA A 75 -12.77 -11.31 -9.74
C ALA A 75 -14.29 -11.40 -9.92
N THR A 76 -14.95 -12.33 -9.20
CA THR A 76 -16.42 -12.49 -9.34
C THR A 76 -17.22 -11.26 -8.92
N ASN A 77 -16.58 -10.36 -8.21
CA ASN A 77 -17.15 -9.08 -7.76
C ASN A 77 -16.42 -7.86 -8.33
N ALA A 78 -15.90 -7.94 -9.56
CA ALA A 78 -15.18 -6.86 -10.22
C ALA A 78 -15.97 -5.53 -10.33
N ASN A 79 -17.31 -5.60 -10.34
CA ASN A 79 -18.20 -4.44 -10.42
C ASN A 79 -18.70 -3.95 -9.04
N GLU A 80 -18.24 -4.53 -7.95
CA GLU A 80 -18.63 -4.13 -6.59
C GLU A 80 -17.62 -3.13 -6.02
N LYS A 81 -18.08 -2.28 -5.11
CA LYS A 81 -17.18 -1.49 -4.27
C LYS A 81 -16.59 -2.41 -3.19
N VAL A 82 -15.28 -2.55 -3.17
CA VAL A 82 -14.57 -3.32 -2.14
C VAL A 82 -13.84 -2.35 -1.20
N THR A 83 -14.30 -2.34 0.04
CA THR A 83 -13.69 -1.57 1.13
C THR A 83 -12.79 -2.49 1.95
N THR A 84 -11.63 -2.01 2.36
CA THR A 84 -10.68 -2.78 3.16
C THR A 84 -9.96 -1.90 4.18
N VAL A 85 -9.20 -2.51 5.06
CA VAL A 85 -8.26 -1.81 5.93
C VAL A 85 -6.96 -1.54 5.18
N GLY A 86 -6.48 -0.32 5.25
CA GLY A 86 -5.22 0.09 4.64
C GLY A 86 -4.29 0.79 5.63
N MET A 87 -3.05 0.90 5.22
CA MET A 87 -2.03 1.74 5.85
C MET A 87 -1.12 2.31 4.77
N LEU A 88 -0.54 3.47 5.05
CA LEU A 88 0.42 4.07 4.15
C LEU A 88 1.82 3.49 4.39
N ALA A 89 2.52 3.16 3.31
CA ALA A 89 3.93 2.82 3.37
C ALA A 89 4.76 4.10 3.53
N THR A 90 5.73 4.09 4.43
CA THR A 90 6.60 5.24 4.69
C THR A 90 8.05 4.85 4.43
N PHE A 91 8.77 5.66 3.66
CA PHE A 91 10.21 5.53 3.54
C PHE A 91 10.87 6.04 4.82
N VAL A 92 11.66 5.20 5.47
CA VAL A 92 12.35 5.52 6.72
C VAL A 92 13.86 5.31 6.58
N THR A 93 14.62 6.10 7.33
CA THR A 93 16.06 5.95 7.41
C THR A 93 16.53 6.13 8.86
N SER A 94 17.80 5.80 9.12
CA SER A 94 18.39 6.04 10.45
C SER A 94 18.58 7.54 10.68
N ALA A 95 18.29 8.02 11.90
CA ALA A 95 18.60 9.38 12.33
C ALA A 95 20.11 9.72 12.30
N LYS A 96 20.98 8.72 12.08
CA LYS A 96 22.44 8.92 11.96
C LYS A 96 22.90 9.19 10.52
N VAL A 97 22.00 9.07 9.53
CA VAL A 97 22.36 9.44 8.15
C VAL A 97 22.54 10.96 8.08
N PRO A 98 23.60 11.47 7.41
CA PRO A 98 23.83 12.90 7.30
C PRO A 98 22.63 13.65 6.68
N ASP A 99 22.37 14.86 7.18
CA ASP A 99 21.22 15.67 6.75
C ASP A 99 21.26 16.02 5.27
N ASP A 100 22.44 16.30 4.72
CA ASP A 100 22.65 16.60 3.30
C ASP A 100 22.30 15.41 2.40
N VAL A 101 22.62 14.20 2.83
CA VAL A 101 22.26 12.96 2.10
C VAL A 101 20.74 12.79 2.07
N VAL A 102 20.06 12.90 3.22
CA VAL A 102 18.60 12.75 3.29
C VAL A 102 17.90 13.90 2.56
N TYR A 103 18.43 15.12 2.64
CA TYR A 103 17.94 16.24 1.86
C TYR A 103 18.01 15.96 0.35
N ALA A 104 19.18 15.48 -0.14
CA ALA A 104 19.38 15.17 -1.55
C ALA A 104 18.41 14.09 -2.06
N ILE A 105 18.25 12.99 -1.30
CA ILE A 105 17.31 11.92 -1.64
C ILE A 105 15.87 12.45 -1.69
N THR A 106 15.47 13.20 -0.67
CA THR A 106 14.10 13.75 -0.60
C THR A 106 13.85 14.69 -1.77
N LYS A 107 14.78 15.60 -2.05
CA LYS A 107 14.71 16.55 -3.16
C LYS A 107 14.57 15.81 -4.51
N GLU A 108 15.43 14.83 -4.75
CA GLU A 108 15.43 14.06 -5.99
C GLU A 108 14.08 13.39 -6.25
N VAL A 109 13.51 12.74 -5.24
CA VAL A 109 12.20 12.07 -5.35
C VAL A 109 11.07 13.07 -5.63
N PHE A 110 11.04 14.20 -4.93
CA PHE A 110 9.97 15.17 -5.07
C PHE A 110 10.07 16.02 -6.35
N GLU A 111 11.28 16.30 -6.81
CA GLU A 111 11.49 17.04 -8.05
C GLU A 111 11.30 16.18 -9.31
N ASN A 112 11.52 14.87 -9.19
CA ASN A 112 11.35 13.89 -10.27
C ASN A 112 10.18 12.93 -9.99
N LEU A 113 9.09 13.43 -9.39
CA LEU A 113 7.96 12.61 -8.96
C LEU A 113 7.34 11.79 -10.10
N ASP A 114 7.25 12.35 -11.31
CA ASP A 114 6.70 11.64 -12.46
C ASP A 114 7.55 10.44 -12.87
N GLU A 115 8.87 10.54 -12.78
CA GLU A 115 9.76 9.40 -13.01
C GLU A 115 9.68 8.38 -11.87
N PHE A 116 9.61 8.86 -10.63
CA PHE A 116 9.43 8.00 -9.46
C PHE A 116 8.14 7.17 -9.55
N LYS A 117 7.04 7.76 -10.01
CA LYS A 117 5.76 7.07 -10.19
C LYS A 117 5.83 5.93 -11.19
N LYS A 118 6.68 6.01 -12.21
CA LYS A 118 6.87 4.96 -13.21
C LYS A 118 7.55 3.69 -12.67
N LEU A 119 8.18 3.77 -11.51
CA LEU A 119 8.88 2.63 -10.91
C LEU A 119 7.93 1.52 -10.47
N HIS A 120 6.68 1.85 -10.11
CA HIS A 120 5.70 0.85 -9.72
C HIS A 120 4.27 1.37 -9.89
N PRO A 121 3.33 0.58 -10.42
CA PRO A 121 1.93 1.01 -10.63
C PRO A 121 1.22 1.53 -9.38
N ALA A 122 1.55 1.00 -8.18
CA ALA A 122 0.97 1.48 -6.92
C ALA A 122 1.37 2.92 -6.56
N LEU A 123 2.36 3.50 -7.24
CA LEU A 123 2.82 4.87 -7.03
C LEU A 123 2.10 5.89 -7.95
N GLU A 124 1.30 5.43 -8.91
CA GLU A 124 0.68 6.28 -9.93
C GLU A 124 -0.17 7.42 -9.33
N GLY A 125 -0.89 7.14 -8.25
CA GLY A 125 -1.74 8.10 -7.55
C GLY A 125 -1.03 9.07 -6.60
N LEU A 126 0.31 9.01 -6.45
CA LEU A 126 1.04 9.88 -5.54
C LEU A 126 1.02 11.34 -6.01
N THR A 127 0.84 12.25 -5.05
CA THR A 127 1.07 13.69 -5.20
C THR A 127 2.02 14.15 -4.12
N ARG A 128 2.60 15.34 -4.28
CA ARG A 128 3.50 15.93 -3.27
C ARG A 128 2.83 16.04 -1.90
N GLU A 129 1.53 16.34 -1.89
CA GLU A 129 0.73 16.49 -0.67
C GLU A 129 0.48 15.14 -0.03
N THR A 130 0.01 14.14 -0.80
CA THR A 130 -0.32 12.81 -0.25
C THR A 130 0.91 12.05 0.24
N MET A 131 2.10 12.36 -0.29
CA MET A 131 3.37 11.79 0.21
C MET A 131 3.74 12.25 1.62
N LEU A 132 3.09 13.30 2.15
CA LEU A 132 3.30 13.81 3.50
C LEU A 132 2.21 13.40 4.48
N GLU A 133 1.19 12.66 4.00
CA GLU A 133 0.11 12.16 4.84
C GLU A 133 0.54 10.92 5.63
N GLY A 134 -0.04 10.76 6.82
CA GLY A 134 0.11 9.54 7.62
C GLY A 134 1.52 9.27 8.14
N LEU A 135 2.39 10.26 8.15
CA LEU A 135 3.74 10.13 8.73
C LEU A 135 3.63 9.92 10.24
N THR A 136 4.10 8.79 10.73
CA THR A 136 4.05 8.41 12.16
C THR A 136 5.41 8.44 12.83
N ALA A 137 6.50 8.39 12.05
CA ALA A 137 7.86 8.54 12.55
C ALA A 137 8.27 10.03 12.55
N PRO A 138 9.20 10.45 13.43
CA PRO A 138 9.78 11.78 13.38
C PRO A 138 10.42 12.04 12.00
N ILE A 139 10.15 13.23 11.44
CA ILE A 139 10.73 13.63 10.16
C ILE A 139 12.22 13.89 10.34
N HIS A 140 13.05 13.30 9.48
CA HIS A 140 14.48 13.52 9.48
C HIS A 140 14.81 15.00 9.16
N PRO A 141 15.78 15.66 9.85
CA PRO A 141 16.09 17.08 9.63
C PRO A 141 16.39 17.42 8.17
N GLY A 142 17.11 16.56 7.44
CA GLY A 142 17.37 16.75 6.01
C GLY A 142 16.10 16.78 5.16
N ALA A 143 15.14 15.87 5.43
CA ALA A 143 13.85 15.86 4.74
C ALA A 143 13.02 17.10 5.10
N LEU A 144 12.96 17.45 6.40
CA LEU A 144 12.23 18.63 6.87
C LEU A 144 12.75 19.92 6.23
N LYS A 145 14.08 20.05 6.06
CA LYS A 145 14.69 21.18 5.37
C LYS A 145 14.13 21.32 3.95
N TYR A 146 14.12 20.25 3.18
CA TYR A 146 13.55 20.25 1.83
C TYR A 146 12.07 20.63 1.84
N TYR A 147 11.26 20.02 2.72
CA TYR A 147 9.81 20.28 2.77
C TYR A 147 9.51 21.76 3.05
N LYS A 148 10.29 22.41 3.91
CA LYS A 148 10.16 23.85 4.19
C LYS A 148 10.56 24.69 2.98
N GLU A 149 11.69 24.40 2.33
CA GLU A 149 12.14 25.12 1.14
C GLU A 149 11.17 24.98 -0.03
N ALA A 150 10.54 23.80 -0.17
CA ALA A 150 9.54 23.54 -1.19
C ALA A 150 8.12 24.06 -0.84
N GLY A 151 7.94 24.68 0.35
CA GLY A 151 6.65 25.19 0.80
C GLY A 151 5.62 24.11 1.17
N LEU A 152 6.05 22.88 1.36
CA LEU A 152 5.20 21.72 1.68
C LEU A 152 4.91 21.61 3.18
N MET A 153 5.75 22.21 4.02
CA MET A 153 5.59 22.33 5.48
C MET A 153 5.99 23.72 5.95
N LYS A 154 5.43 24.15 7.09
CA LYS A 154 5.75 25.42 7.76
C LYS A 154 6.96 25.30 8.70
#